data_d728ac9e996662b99738867a33a4c45a
#
_entry.id   d728ac9e996662b99738867a33a4c45a
#
_cell.length_a   1.000
_cell.length_b   1.000
_cell.length_c   1.000
_cell.angle_alpha   90.00
_cell.angle_beta   90.00
_cell.angle_gamma   90.00
#
_symmetry.space_group_name_H-M   'P 1'
#
loop_
_entity.id
_entity.type
_entity.pdbx_description
1 polymer ?
#
loop_
_entity_poly.entity_id
_entity_poly.type
_entity_poly.pdbx_seq_one_letter_code
_entity_poly.pdbx_strand_id
1 'polypeptide(L)'
;MPFRLSTFVRVAALGGSSAAVMLATHALMAQDSAAPSQWPDTPTSRLEALAVLQTLNANLLSNASATLTLDRWCAAHKLAPAGSKILAQRVHGQDKPADAHIRELLAVGPDAPIAYRRVRLACGDRVLSEADNWYVPAKLTADMNQALNTSDIAFGRAVQSLNFTRTNLAAKLLWSPLPEGWEMEPDLPTAGTGQLALPPFLLEHRAVLKLPDGTPFSTLVETYTNSVLDFPAPPALRP
;
A
#
# COMPACT_ATOMS: atom_id res chain seq x y z
N MET A 1 90.24 10.77 -28.55
CA MET A 1 90.80 11.33 -27.29
C MET A 1 89.74 12.21 -26.66
N PRO A 2 89.52 12.31 -25.34
CA PRO A 2 89.63 11.24 -24.33
C PRO A 2 88.35 11.02 -23.55
N PHE A 3 88.21 9.85 -23.04
CA PHE A 3 87.79 9.38 -21.70
C PHE A 3 87.15 10.40 -20.71
N ARG A 4 86.02 9.99 -20.08
CA ARG A 4 85.79 9.83 -18.62
C ARG A 4 84.40 9.18 -18.41
N LEU A 5 84.36 8.02 -17.91
CA LEU A 5 84.22 7.41 -16.58
C LEU A 5 83.15 7.97 -15.67
N SER A 6 82.35 7.00 -15.26
CA SER A 6 81.68 6.79 -13.96
C SER A 6 80.40 7.60 -13.69
N THR A 7 79.36 7.07 -13.16
CA THR A 7 79.24 6.29 -11.92
C THR A 7 77.86 5.62 -11.89
N PHE A 8 77.85 4.35 -11.60
CA PHE A 8 76.63 3.58 -11.29
C PHE A 8 76.08 4.01 -9.93
N VAL A 9 74.86 4.48 -9.87
CA VAL A 9 74.09 4.55 -8.65
C VAL A 9 72.91 3.58 -8.81
N ARG A 10 72.93 2.52 -8.04
CA ARG A 10 71.81 1.59 -7.84
C ARG A 10 70.84 2.27 -6.91
N VAL A 11 69.62 2.54 -7.40
CA VAL A 11 68.48 2.87 -6.54
C VAL A 11 67.61 1.63 -6.46
N ALA A 12 67.45 1.11 -5.25
CA ALA A 12 66.61 0.00 -4.93
C ALA A 12 65.12 0.39 -5.08
N ALA A 13 64.41 -0.34 -5.91
CA ALA A 13 62.97 -0.24 -6.02
C ALA A 13 62.32 -0.93 -4.84
N LEU A 14 61.78 -0.17 -3.92
CA LEU A 14 60.86 -0.64 -2.89
C LEU A 14 59.49 -0.85 -3.56
N GLY A 15 59.11 -2.10 -3.71
CA GLY A 15 57.81 -2.52 -4.16
C GLY A 15 56.73 -2.21 -3.10
N GLY A 16 55.95 -1.16 -3.39
CA GLY A 16 54.72 -0.88 -2.63
C GLY A 16 53.56 -1.67 -3.21
N SER A 17 53.19 -2.79 -2.59
CA SER A 17 51.93 -3.48 -2.88
C SER A 17 50.76 -2.63 -2.39
N SER A 18 50.09 -1.94 -3.29
CA SER A 18 48.79 -1.29 -3.03
C SER A 18 47.71 -2.38 -2.98
N ALA A 19 47.39 -2.81 -1.78
CA ALA A 19 46.21 -3.62 -1.54
C ALA A 19 44.94 -2.74 -1.76
N ALA A 20 44.31 -2.91 -2.91
CA ALA A 20 42.99 -2.35 -3.15
C ALA A 20 41.97 -3.03 -2.23
N VAL A 21 41.58 -2.35 -1.15
CA VAL A 21 40.45 -2.75 -0.29
C VAL A 21 39.19 -2.48 -1.08
N MET A 22 38.63 -3.50 -1.70
CA MET A 22 37.27 -3.49 -2.24
C MET A 22 36.30 -3.43 -1.05
N LEU A 23 35.82 -2.25 -0.72
CA LEU A 23 34.66 -2.06 0.15
C LEU A 23 33.42 -2.55 -0.61
N ALA A 24 33.07 -3.80 -0.39
CA ALA A 24 31.77 -4.33 -0.79
C ALA A 24 30.71 -3.66 0.08
N THR A 25 30.08 -2.59 -0.45
CA THR A 25 28.87 -2.03 0.12
C THR A 25 27.75 -3.06 -0.07
N HIS A 26 27.53 -3.89 0.93
CA HIS A 26 26.32 -4.66 1.05
C HIS A 26 25.20 -3.65 1.27
N ALA A 27 24.45 -3.33 0.20
CA ALA A 27 23.14 -2.72 0.35
C ALA A 27 22.30 -3.72 1.16
N LEU A 28 22.15 -3.45 2.47
CA LEU A 28 21.14 -4.09 3.28
C LEU A 28 19.80 -3.71 2.63
N MET A 29 19.25 -4.61 1.82
CA MET A 29 17.83 -4.61 1.52
C MET A 29 17.18 -4.73 2.90
N ALA A 30 16.58 -3.64 3.37
CA ALA A 30 15.68 -3.68 4.50
C ALA A 30 14.58 -4.67 4.11
N GLN A 31 14.69 -5.90 4.59
CA GLN A 31 13.57 -6.80 4.64
C GLN A 31 12.59 -6.08 5.56
N ASP A 32 11.49 -5.60 4.99
CA ASP A 32 10.30 -5.17 5.73
C ASP A 32 9.88 -6.40 6.56
N SER A 33 10.46 -6.53 7.73
CA SER A 33 10.05 -7.54 8.71
C SER A 33 8.66 -7.11 9.15
N ALA A 34 7.65 -7.73 8.56
CA ALA A 34 6.28 -7.56 9.02
C ALA A 34 6.26 -7.72 10.53
N ALA A 35 5.74 -6.73 11.25
CA ALA A 35 5.58 -6.83 12.68
C ALA A 35 4.78 -8.11 12.98
N PRO A 36 5.17 -8.88 14.02
CA PRO A 36 4.45 -10.11 14.33
C PRO A 36 2.98 -9.78 14.58
N SER A 37 2.08 -10.49 13.87
CA SER A 37 0.65 -10.29 14.05
C SER A 37 0.25 -10.68 15.48
N GLN A 38 -0.88 -10.12 15.96
CA GLN A 38 -1.42 -10.48 17.28
C GLN A 38 -2.37 -11.70 17.18
N TRP A 39 -2.34 -12.42 16.07
CA TRP A 39 -3.20 -13.54 15.77
C TRP A 39 -2.43 -14.85 15.94
N PRO A 40 -2.83 -15.75 16.85
CA PRO A 40 -2.21 -17.07 16.99
C PRO A 40 -2.35 -17.87 15.69
N ASP A 41 -1.36 -18.68 15.33
CA ASP A 41 -1.44 -19.53 14.15
C ASP A 41 -2.17 -20.84 14.49
N THR A 42 -3.50 -20.77 14.62
CA THR A 42 -4.40 -21.89 14.86
C THR A 42 -5.46 -21.97 13.76
N PRO A 43 -6.08 -23.13 13.50
CA PRO A 43 -7.18 -23.26 12.54
C PRO A 43 -8.32 -22.27 12.81
N THR A 44 -8.71 -22.10 14.08
CA THR A 44 -9.74 -21.14 14.49
C THR A 44 -9.36 -19.72 14.17
N SER A 45 -8.15 -19.31 14.56
CA SER A 45 -7.65 -17.93 14.31
C SER A 45 -7.54 -17.64 12.82
N ARG A 46 -7.17 -18.61 12.00
CA ARG A 46 -7.17 -18.48 10.54
C ARG A 46 -8.57 -18.24 9.99
N LEU A 47 -9.59 -18.99 10.45
CA LEU A 47 -10.99 -18.75 10.08
C LEU A 47 -11.46 -17.37 10.51
N GLU A 48 -11.15 -16.95 11.73
CA GLU A 48 -11.49 -15.63 12.26
C GLU A 48 -10.82 -14.52 11.46
N ALA A 49 -9.53 -14.65 11.12
CA ALA A 49 -8.81 -13.69 10.30
C ALA A 49 -9.41 -13.57 8.89
N LEU A 50 -9.81 -14.70 8.28
CA LEU A 50 -10.52 -14.70 7.00
C LEU A 50 -11.87 -14.00 7.13
N ALA A 51 -12.66 -14.31 8.15
CA ALA A 51 -13.98 -13.70 8.37
C ALA A 51 -13.88 -12.19 8.58
N VAL A 52 -12.90 -11.72 9.36
CA VAL A 52 -12.65 -10.30 9.60
C VAL A 52 -12.18 -9.60 8.34
N LEU A 53 -11.26 -10.19 7.57
CA LEU A 53 -10.80 -9.64 6.31
C LEU A 53 -11.95 -9.54 5.28
N GLN A 54 -12.79 -10.56 5.19
CA GLN A 54 -13.98 -10.54 4.33
C GLN A 54 -15.04 -9.53 4.80
N THR A 55 -15.15 -9.27 6.10
CA THR A 55 -16.01 -8.20 6.63
C THR A 55 -15.50 -6.84 6.17
N LEU A 56 -14.19 -6.58 6.24
CA LEU A 56 -13.62 -5.35 5.67
C LEU A 56 -13.88 -5.26 4.17
N ASN A 57 -13.62 -6.34 3.43
CA ASN A 57 -13.87 -6.43 1.99
C ASN A 57 -15.33 -6.06 1.64
N ALA A 58 -16.30 -6.69 2.31
CA ALA A 58 -17.72 -6.41 2.11
C ALA A 58 -18.08 -4.94 2.43
N ASN A 59 -17.53 -4.39 3.51
CA ASN A 59 -17.73 -2.98 3.88
C ASN A 59 -17.15 -2.01 2.82
N LEU A 60 -16.00 -2.33 2.25
CA LEU A 60 -15.38 -1.53 1.19
C LEU A 60 -16.17 -1.61 -0.12
N LEU A 61 -16.71 -2.78 -0.46
CA LEU A 61 -17.51 -3.01 -1.67
C LEU A 61 -18.89 -2.36 -1.60
N SER A 62 -19.48 -2.27 -0.40
CA SER A 62 -20.83 -1.73 -0.19
C SER A 62 -20.87 -0.21 0.05
N ASN A 63 -19.72 0.46 0.16
CA ASN A 63 -19.63 1.88 0.41
C ASN A 63 -18.87 2.60 -0.70
N ALA A 64 -19.36 3.79 -1.08
CA ALA A 64 -18.71 4.58 -2.14
C ALA A 64 -17.32 5.09 -1.75
N SER A 65 -17.07 5.39 -0.47
CA SER A 65 -15.81 5.94 0.02
C SER A 65 -15.03 4.94 0.86
N ALA A 66 -13.92 4.45 0.34
CA ALA A 66 -12.96 3.65 1.10
C ALA A 66 -12.38 4.43 2.30
N THR A 67 -12.11 5.74 2.14
CA THR A 67 -11.64 6.61 3.23
C THR A 67 -12.58 6.56 4.43
N LEU A 68 -13.88 6.76 4.21
CA LEU A 68 -14.87 6.75 5.29
C LEU A 68 -15.08 5.35 5.88
N THR A 69 -14.89 4.32 5.08
CA THR A 69 -14.92 2.93 5.56
C THR A 69 -13.72 2.65 6.45
N LEU A 70 -12.52 3.08 6.06
CA LEU A 70 -11.32 2.96 6.88
C LEU A 70 -11.37 3.81 8.16
N ASP A 71 -12.03 4.98 8.16
CA ASP A 71 -12.31 5.75 9.39
C ASP A 71 -13.08 4.90 10.41
N ARG A 72 -14.18 4.27 9.93
CA ARG A 72 -15.01 3.40 10.79
C ARG A 72 -14.24 2.17 11.26
N TRP A 73 -13.47 1.56 10.36
CA TRP A 73 -12.63 0.41 10.67
C TRP A 73 -11.59 0.73 11.74
N CYS A 74 -10.87 1.83 11.56
CA CYS A 74 -9.88 2.30 12.53
C CYS A 74 -10.49 2.53 13.92
N ALA A 75 -11.65 3.19 13.98
CA ALA A 75 -12.35 3.47 15.24
C ALA A 75 -12.87 2.18 15.91
N ALA A 76 -13.49 1.28 15.14
CA ALA A 76 -14.06 0.03 15.64
C ALA A 76 -12.99 -0.90 16.25
N HIS A 77 -11.83 -1.00 15.59
CA HIS A 77 -10.72 -1.85 16.03
C HIS A 77 -9.68 -1.11 16.89
N LYS A 78 -9.93 0.17 17.23
CA LYS A 78 -9.05 1.00 18.09
C LYS A 78 -7.61 1.05 17.59
N LEU A 79 -7.42 1.14 16.27
CA LEU A 79 -6.10 1.15 15.64
C LEU A 79 -5.32 2.44 15.92
N ALA A 80 -5.99 3.51 16.36
CA ALA A 80 -5.42 4.78 16.78
C ALA A 80 -6.28 5.40 17.91
N PRO A 81 -5.82 6.48 18.57
CA PRO A 81 -6.61 7.18 19.57
C PRO A 81 -8.00 7.56 19.08
N ALA A 82 -8.97 7.59 20.00
CA ALA A 82 -10.36 7.93 19.65
C ALA A 82 -10.45 9.28 18.93
N GLY A 83 -11.25 9.35 17.88
CA GLY A 83 -11.42 10.55 17.04
C GLY A 83 -10.39 10.69 15.92
N SER A 84 -9.38 9.82 15.84
CA SER A 84 -8.44 9.81 14.71
C SER A 84 -9.18 9.66 13.38
N LYS A 85 -8.66 10.34 12.36
CA LYS A 85 -9.19 10.30 10.99
C LYS A 85 -8.11 9.80 10.03
N ILE A 86 -8.53 9.16 8.97
CA ILE A 86 -7.62 8.77 7.88
C ILE A 86 -7.01 10.02 7.25
N LEU A 87 -5.69 10.05 7.22
CA LEU A 87 -4.87 11.03 6.51
C LEU A 87 -4.24 10.38 5.28
N ALA A 88 -4.07 11.19 4.24
CA ALA A 88 -3.45 10.74 2.98
C ALA A 88 -2.02 11.27 2.89
N GLN A 89 -1.08 10.53 3.43
CA GLN A 89 0.36 10.81 3.31
C GLN A 89 0.76 10.66 1.83
N ARG A 90 1.12 11.78 1.18
CA ARG A 90 1.51 11.75 -0.24
C ARG A 90 2.88 11.09 -0.41
N VAL A 91 2.97 10.22 -1.42
CA VAL A 91 4.23 9.64 -1.89
C VAL A 91 4.67 10.43 -3.13
N HIS A 92 5.78 11.11 -3.05
CA HIS A 92 6.35 11.90 -4.13
C HIS A 92 7.38 11.10 -4.96
N GLY A 93 7.61 11.52 -6.20
CA GLY A 93 8.64 10.92 -7.07
C GLY A 93 8.28 9.54 -7.64
N GLN A 94 7.02 9.15 -7.55
CA GLN A 94 6.50 7.88 -8.10
C GLN A 94 5.26 8.16 -8.96
N ASP A 95 5.35 9.17 -9.83
CA ASP A 95 4.24 9.53 -10.70
C ASP A 95 4.00 8.45 -11.77
N LYS A 96 2.74 8.08 -11.94
CA LYS A 96 2.30 7.15 -12.98
C LYS A 96 1.43 7.91 -13.97
N PRO A 97 1.88 8.14 -15.21
CA PRO A 97 1.06 8.78 -16.22
C PRO A 97 -0.16 7.92 -16.54
N ALA A 98 -1.26 8.58 -16.89
CA ALA A 98 -2.48 7.90 -17.33
C ALA A 98 -2.24 7.25 -18.70
N ASP A 99 -2.33 5.93 -18.76
CA ASP A 99 -2.29 5.17 -20.01
C ASP A 99 -3.64 5.20 -20.75
N ALA A 100 -3.73 4.51 -21.87
CA ALA A 100 -4.96 4.45 -22.68
C ALA A 100 -6.13 3.83 -21.90
N HIS A 101 -5.87 2.83 -21.07
CA HIS A 101 -6.89 2.18 -20.26
C HIS A 101 -7.45 3.10 -19.17
N ILE A 102 -6.58 3.85 -18.47
CA ILE A 102 -7.01 4.86 -17.49
C ILE A 102 -7.87 5.93 -18.16
N ARG A 103 -7.51 6.39 -19.39
CA ARG A 103 -8.29 7.37 -20.14
C ARG A 103 -9.65 6.82 -20.56
N GLU A 104 -9.72 5.58 -20.97
CA GLU A 104 -10.96 4.87 -21.30
C GLU A 104 -11.89 4.80 -20.05
N LEU A 105 -11.35 4.38 -18.88
CA LEU A 105 -12.11 4.32 -17.63
C LEU A 105 -12.66 5.69 -17.20
N LEU A 106 -11.94 6.78 -17.48
CA LEU A 106 -12.34 8.15 -17.19
C LEU A 106 -13.22 8.77 -18.28
N ALA A 107 -13.42 8.06 -19.41
CA ALA A 107 -14.14 8.53 -20.58
C ALA A 107 -13.64 9.92 -21.07
N VAL A 108 -12.31 10.06 -21.24
CA VAL A 108 -11.67 11.31 -21.68
C VAL A 108 -10.76 11.10 -22.87
N GLY A 109 -10.62 12.15 -23.69
CA GLY A 109 -9.74 12.14 -24.87
C GLY A 109 -8.25 12.13 -24.52
N PRO A 110 -7.39 11.95 -25.55
CA PRO A 110 -5.93 11.81 -25.36
C PRO A 110 -5.30 13.04 -24.70
N ASP A 111 -5.80 14.24 -24.98
CA ASP A 111 -5.22 15.49 -24.50
C ASP A 111 -5.86 16.00 -23.21
N ALA A 112 -6.86 15.29 -22.68
CA ALA A 112 -7.52 15.72 -21.44
C ALA A 112 -6.55 15.68 -20.26
N PRO A 113 -6.47 16.75 -19.46
CA PRO A 113 -5.65 16.77 -18.26
C PRO A 113 -6.16 15.76 -17.22
N ILE A 114 -5.26 14.88 -16.78
CA ILE A 114 -5.50 13.92 -15.70
C ILE A 114 -4.45 14.18 -14.62
N ALA A 115 -4.90 14.36 -13.39
CA ALA A 115 -4.02 14.43 -12.24
C ALA A 115 -3.83 13.04 -11.62
N TYR A 116 -2.66 12.84 -11.03
CA TYR A 116 -2.30 11.60 -10.35
C TYR A 116 -1.88 11.87 -8.90
N ARG A 117 -2.27 10.98 -8.01
CA ARG A 117 -1.80 10.95 -6.62
C ARG A 117 -1.50 9.51 -6.21
N ARG A 118 -0.30 9.32 -5.65
CA ARG A 118 0.01 8.13 -4.84
C ARG A 118 -0.02 8.54 -3.38
N VAL A 119 -0.75 7.78 -2.56
CA VAL A 119 -0.92 8.08 -1.14
C VAL A 119 -0.87 6.81 -0.29
N ARG A 120 -0.47 6.99 0.97
CA ARG A 120 -0.67 6.05 2.04
C ARG A 120 -1.80 6.55 2.92
N LEU A 121 -2.86 5.77 3.05
CA LEU A 121 -3.99 6.10 3.91
C LEU A 121 -3.69 5.59 5.32
N ALA A 122 -3.37 6.52 6.21
CA ALA A 122 -2.93 6.20 7.56
C ALA A 122 -3.98 6.58 8.61
N CYS A 123 -4.15 5.73 9.62
CA CYS A 123 -4.86 6.01 10.84
C CYS A 123 -3.85 6.05 12.01
N GLY A 124 -3.55 7.24 12.52
CA GLY A 124 -2.39 7.44 13.39
C GLY A 124 -1.12 7.01 12.64
N ASP A 125 -0.33 6.17 13.27
CA ASP A 125 0.93 5.65 12.69
C ASP A 125 0.75 4.42 11.79
N ARG A 126 -0.48 3.89 11.70
CA ARG A 126 -0.78 2.68 10.92
C ARG A 126 -1.21 3.03 9.52
N VAL A 127 -0.43 2.62 8.53
CA VAL A 127 -0.82 2.69 7.12
C VAL A 127 -1.78 1.53 6.84
N LEU A 128 -3.05 1.82 6.58
CA LEU A 128 -4.09 0.81 6.33
C LEU A 128 -4.23 0.49 4.84
N SER A 129 -3.87 1.41 3.96
CA SER A 129 -3.93 1.21 2.51
C SER A 129 -2.91 2.08 1.79
N GLU A 130 -2.40 1.59 0.66
CA GLU A 130 -1.74 2.40 -0.38
C GLU A 130 -2.68 2.55 -1.56
N ALA A 131 -2.71 3.74 -2.17
CA ALA A 131 -3.60 3.99 -3.29
C ALA A 131 -2.91 4.77 -4.40
N ASP A 132 -3.11 4.30 -5.63
CA ASP A 132 -2.89 5.04 -6.86
C ASP A 132 -4.24 5.61 -7.32
N ASN A 133 -4.32 6.91 -7.55
CA ASN A 133 -5.54 7.57 -7.96
C ASN A 133 -5.30 8.52 -9.13
N TRP A 134 -6.01 8.31 -10.23
CA TRP A 134 -6.07 9.20 -11.40
C TRP A 134 -7.43 9.86 -11.41
N TYR A 135 -7.47 11.18 -11.57
CA TYR A 135 -8.73 11.93 -11.60
C TYR A 135 -8.69 13.09 -12.58
N VAL A 136 -9.86 13.56 -12.99
CA VAL A 136 -10.02 14.68 -13.93
C VAL A 136 -10.25 15.97 -13.12
N PRO A 137 -9.24 16.86 -12.98
CA PRO A 137 -9.37 18.08 -12.15
C PRO A 137 -10.54 18.98 -12.55
N ALA A 138 -10.86 19.05 -13.84
CA ALA A 138 -11.97 19.86 -14.37
C ALA A 138 -13.36 19.39 -13.89
N LYS A 139 -13.47 18.18 -13.32
CA LYS A 139 -14.70 17.62 -12.74
C LYS A 139 -14.80 17.83 -11.23
N LEU A 140 -13.82 18.49 -10.63
CA LEU A 140 -13.76 18.88 -9.23
C LEU A 140 -13.91 20.41 -9.11
N THR A 141 -14.36 20.88 -7.94
CA THR A 141 -14.33 22.32 -7.65
C THR A 141 -12.90 22.83 -7.43
N ALA A 142 -12.70 24.15 -7.52
CA ALA A 142 -11.40 24.78 -7.24
C ALA A 142 -10.91 24.45 -5.83
N ASP A 143 -11.80 24.51 -4.83
CA ASP A 143 -11.48 24.21 -3.43
C ASP A 143 -11.07 22.75 -3.22
N MET A 144 -11.75 21.81 -3.88
CA MET A 144 -11.36 20.38 -3.86
C MET A 144 -9.95 20.17 -4.43
N ASN A 145 -9.69 20.76 -5.60
CA ASN A 145 -8.38 20.69 -6.23
C ASN A 145 -7.29 21.32 -5.34
N GLN A 146 -7.57 22.48 -4.74
CA GLN A 146 -6.66 23.12 -3.82
C GLN A 146 -6.40 22.24 -2.59
N ALA A 147 -7.43 21.73 -1.93
CA ALA A 147 -7.30 20.86 -0.77
C ALA A 147 -6.46 19.60 -1.08
N LEU A 148 -6.72 18.97 -2.24
CA LEU A 148 -5.96 17.80 -2.69
C LEU A 148 -4.49 18.11 -2.98
N ASN A 149 -4.15 19.34 -3.34
CA ASN A 149 -2.77 19.75 -3.67
C ASN A 149 -1.98 20.22 -2.45
N THR A 150 -2.64 20.78 -1.44
CA THR A 150 -1.97 21.50 -0.35
C THR A 150 -2.13 20.86 1.03
N SER A 151 -2.88 19.75 1.15
CA SER A 151 -3.12 19.10 2.44
C SER A 151 -3.08 17.57 2.35
N ASP A 152 -3.06 16.92 3.52
CA ASP A 152 -3.12 15.47 3.67
C ASP A 152 -4.56 14.93 3.69
N ILE A 153 -5.49 15.70 3.11
CA ILE A 153 -6.88 15.24 3.01
C ILE A 153 -6.96 14.01 2.10
N ALA A 154 -7.64 12.98 2.59
CA ALA A 154 -7.92 11.80 1.77
C ALA A 154 -8.95 12.10 0.68
N PHE A 155 -8.74 11.54 -0.53
CA PHE A 155 -9.54 11.87 -1.73
C PHE A 155 -11.03 11.73 -1.50
N GLY A 156 -11.48 10.58 -0.96
CA GLY A 156 -12.92 10.36 -0.71
C GLY A 156 -13.56 11.36 0.24
N ARG A 157 -12.79 12.01 1.12
CA ARG A 157 -13.25 13.10 1.98
C ARG A 157 -13.29 14.42 1.24
N ALA A 158 -12.26 14.73 0.45
CA ALA A 158 -12.21 15.98 -0.32
C ALA A 158 -13.35 16.11 -1.31
N VAL A 159 -13.78 15.00 -1.92
CA VAL A 159 -14.84 14.98 -2.95
C VAL A 159 -16.20 14.51 -2.42
N GLN A 160 -16.37 14.39 -1.11
CA GLN A 160 -17.59 13.84 -0.49
C GLN A 160 -18.87 14.58 -0.91
N SER A 161 -18.81 15.92 -1.07
CA SER A 161 -19.95 16.72 -1.45
C SER A 161 -20.42 16.52 -2.90
N LEU A 162 -19.63 15.80 -3.72
CA LEU A 162 -20.05 15.39 -5.07
C LEU A 162 -21.12 14.29 -5.06
N ASN A 163 -21.41 13.67 -3.90
CA ASN A 163 -22.37 12.58 -3.76
C ASN A 163 -22.14 11.46 -4.77
N PHE A 164 -20.86 11.12 -4.98
CA PHE A 164 -20.41 10.18 -5.99
C PHE A 164 -20.83 8.73 -5.67
N THR A 165 -20.91 7.95 -6.72
CA THR A 165 -21.05 6.48 -6.64
C THR A 165 -19.73 5.81 -6.99
N ARG A 166 -19.57 4.56 -6.55
CA ARG A 166 -18.40 3.72 -6.82
C ARG A 166 -18.84 2.51 -7.65
N THR A 167 -18.18 2.30 -8.79
CA THR A 167 -18.28 1.07 -9.59
C THR A 167 -17.02 0.26 -9.34
N ASN A 168 -17.14 -0.87 -8.66
CA ASN A 168 -16.02 -1.78 -8.44
C ASN A 168 -15.71 -2.54 -9.73
N LEU A 169 -14.46 -2.51 -10.16
CA LEU A 169 -13.94 -3.23 -11.34
C LEU A 169 -13.36 -4.57 -10.95
N ALA A 170 -12.67 -4.63 -9.80
CA ALA A 170 -12.09 -5.82 -9.25
C ALA A 170 -11.98 -5.72 -7.72
N ALA A 171 -12.10 -6.86 -7.06
CA ALA A 171 -11.75 -7.06 -5.67
C ALA A 171 -11.02 -8.40 -5.57
N LYS A 172 -9.78 -8.37 -5.08
CA LYS A 172 -8.92 -9.55 -5.05
C LYS A 172 -8.31 -9.70 -3.66
N LEU A 173 -8.49 -10.87 -3.04
CA LEU A 173 -7.66 -11.28 -1.92
C LEU A 173 -6.24 -11.52 -2.44
N LEU A 174 -5.26 -10.84 -1.86
CA LEU A 174 -3.84 -11.05 -2.13
C LEU A 174 -3.26 -12.11 -1.18
N TRP A 175 -3.99 -12.39 -0.10
CA TRP A 175 -3.65 -13.37 0.89
C TRP A 175 -4.92 -14.01 1.46
N SER A 176 -4.84 -15.30 1.73
CA SER A 176 -5.84 -16.06 2.48
C SER A 176 -5.14 -16.88 3.56
N PRO A 177 -5.62 -16.87 4.80
CA PRO A 177 -5.07 -17.73 5.87
C PRO A 177 -5.42 -19.21 5.70
N LEU A 178 -6.35 -19.52 4.80
CA LEU A 178 -6.80 -20.87 4.47
C LEU A 178 -6.50 -21.17 2.99
N PRO A 179 -6.25 -22.43 2.63
CA PRO A 179 -6.06 -22.82 1.23
C PRO A 179 -7.33 -22.57 0.41
N GLU A 180 -7.18 -22.46 -0.90
CA GLU A 180 -8.32 -22.42 -1.81
C GLU A 180 -9.12 -23.72 -1.71
N GLY A 181 -10.45 -23.62 -1.67
CA GLY A 181 -11.36 -24.78 -1.55
C GLY A 181 -11.44 -25.38 -0.15
N TRP A 182 -10.89 -24.72 0.88
CA TRP A 182 -10.88 -25.19 2.25
C TRP A 182 -12.27 -25.62 2.77
N GLU A 183 -13.32 -25.00 2.26
CA GLU A 183 -14.71 -25.31 2.61
C GLU A 183 -15.20 -26.65 2.01
N MET A 184 -14.48 -27.17 1.03
CA MET A 184 -14.75 -28.47 0.37
C MET A 184 -13.83 -29.58 0.88
N GLU A 185 -12.73 -29.21 1.56
CA GLU A 185 -11.71 -30.12 2.07
C GLU A 185 -11.88 -30.29 3.58
N PRO A 186 -11.89 -31.54 4.08
CA PRO A 186 -12.05 -31.76 5.52
C PRO A 186 -10.82 -31.42 6.35
N ASP A 187 -9.64 -31.38 5.73
CA ASP A 187 -8.37 -31.19 6.42
C ASP A 187 -7.93 -29.73 6.41
N LEU A 188 -8.25 -29.00 7.48
CA LEU A 188 -7.68 -27.67 7.72
C LEU A 188 -6.20 -27.77 8.06
N PRO A 189 -5.40 -26.73 7.70
CA PRO A 189 -3.99 -26.67 8.07
C PRO A 189 -3.82 -26.87 9.58
N THR A 190 -2.86 -27.71 9.97
CA THR A 190 -2.49 -27.88 11.37
C THR A 190 -2.02 -26.58 12.00
N ALA A 191 -2.20 -26.44 13.32
CA ALA A 191 -1.72 -25.27 14.04
C ALA A 191 -0.21 -25.10 13.87
N GLY A 192 0.21 -23.88 13.59
CA GLY A 192 1.62 -23.47 13.64
C GLY A 192 2.07 -23.20 15.09
N THR A 193 3.37 -23.04 15.27
CA THR A 193 3.97 -22.71 16.57
C THR A 193 4.25 -21.21 16.66
N GLY A 194 3.25 -20.37 16.79
CA GLY A 194 3.51 -18.93 16.90
C GLY A 194 2.35 -18.05 16.44
N GLN A 195 2.70 -16.95 15.80
CA GLN A 195 1.76 -15.98 15.27
C GLN A 195 1.50 -16.24 13.79
N LEU A 196 0.29 -15.95 13.35
CA LEU A 196 -0.10 -16.03 11.95
C LEU A 196 0.74 -15.06 11.10
N ALA A 197 1.41 -15.57 10.09
CA ALA A 197 2.23 -14.75 9.19
C ALA A 197 1.31 -13.94 8.25
N LEU A 198 1.37 -12.61 8.37
CA LEU A 198 0.64 -11.69 7.51
C LEU A 198 1.61 -11.05 6.50
N PRO A 199 1.42 -11.25 5.18
CA PRO A 199 2.21 -10.55 4.19
C PRO A 199 1.90 -9.03 4.21
N PRO A 200 2.72 -8.19 3.58
CA PRO A 200 2.51 -6.73 3.59
C PRO A 200 1.14 -6.29 3.09
N PHE A 201 0.58 -6.99 2.12
CA PHE A 201 -0.70 -6.65 1.49
C PHE A 201 -1.67 -7.83 1.51
N LEU A 202 -2.93 -7.57 1.87
CA LEU A 202 -3.96 -8.60 2.07
C LEU A 202 -5.07 -8.56 1.02
N LEU A 203 -5.36 -7.38 0.46
CA LEU A 203 -6.52 -7.15 -0.39
C LEU A 203 -6.22 -6.04 -1.40
N GLU A 204 -6.69 -6.16 -2.65
CA GLU A 204 -6.64 -5.11 -3.68
C GLU A 204 -8.03 -4.85 -4.23
N HIS A 205 -8.39 -3.57 -4.36
CA HIS A 205 -9.57 -3.12 -5.07
C HIS A 205 -9.20 -2.21 -6.23
N ARG A 206 -9.98 -2.31 -7.31
CA ARG A 206 -9.97 -1.38 -8.44
C ARG A 206 -11.36 -0.83 -8.64
N ALA A 207 -11.48 0.46 -8.83
CA ALA A 207 -12.78 1.11 -8.96
C ALA A 207 -12.74 2.36 -9.82
N VAL A 208 -13.92 2.72 -10.34
CA VAL A 208 -14.20 4.02 -10.95
C VAL A 208 -15.22 4.74 -10.09
N LEU A 209 -14.95 6.02 -9.79
CA LEU A 209 -15.88 6.92 -9.12
C LEU A 209 -16.62 7.75 -10.17
N LYS A 210 -17.93 7.84 -10.00
CA LYS A 210 -18.82 8.54 -10.93
C LYS A 210 -19.65 9.58 -10.22
N LEU A 211 -19.87 10.71 -10.87
CA LEU A 211 -20.84 11.71 -10.46
C LEU A 211 -22.26 11.13 -10.49
N PRO A 212 -23.27 11.80 -9.89
CA PRO A 212 -24.66 11.33 -9.88
C PRO A 212 -25.27 11.14 -11.27
N ASP A 213 -24.77 11.86 -12.28
CA ASP A 213 -25.17 11.71 -13.69
C ASP A 213 -24.48 10.52 -14.41
N GLY A 214 -23.66 9.74 -13.69
CA GLY A 214 -22.91 8.61 -14.24
C GLY A 214 -21.56 8.97 -14.85
N THR A 215 -21.20 10.27 -14.90
CA THR A 215 -19.92 10.72 -15.47
C THR A 215 -18.74 10.23 -14.62
N PRO A 216 -17.78 9.46 -15.15
CA PRO A 216 -16.59 9.04 -14.41
C PRO A 216 -15.68 10.24 -14.20
N PHE A 217 -15.13 10.39 -12.99
CA PHE A 217 -14.21 11.48 -12.67
C PHE A 217 -12.91 11.03 -11.99
N SER A 218 -12.88 9.82 -11.46
CA SER A 218 -11.70 9.24 -10.83
C SER A 218 -11.67 7.74 -11.04
N THR A 219 -10.48 7.18 -11.23
CA THR A 219 -10.22 5.74 -11.16
C THR A 219 -9.04 5.47 -10.24
N LEU A 220 -9.07 4.34 -9.54
CA LEU A 220 -8.13 4.06 -8.48
C LEU A 220 -7.81 2.57 -8.34
N VAL A 221 -6.62 2.31 -7.79
CA VAL A 221 -6.19 1.02 -7.29
C VAL A 221 -5.84 1.21 -5.82
N GLU A 222 -6.49 0.46 -4.95
CA GLU A 222 -6.28 0.49 -3.50
C GLU A 222 -5.78 -0.87 -3.04
N THR A 223 -4.62 -0.90 -2.38
CA THR A 223 -4.04 -2.11 -1.81
C THR A 223 -4.01 -1.97 -0.30
N TYR A 224 -4.70 -2.87 0.40
CA TYR A 224 -4.85 -2.83 1.86
C TYR A 224 -3.75 -3.63 2.52
N THR A 225 -3.11 -3.02 3.50
CA THR A 225 -1.95 -3.59 4.20
C THR A 225 -2.36 -4.55 5.31
N ASN A 226 -1.40 -5.28 5.86
CA ASN A 226 -1.61 -6.12 7.03
C ASN A 226 -2.01 -5.35 8.29
N SER A 227 -1.73 -4.03 8.34
CA SER A 227 -2.15 -3.16 9.45
C SER A 227 -3.67 -3.08 9.63
N VAL A 228 -4.47 -3.50 8.65
CA VAL A 228 -5.94 -3.62 8.83
C VAL A 228 -6.31 -4.72 9.84
N LEU A 229 -5.40 -5.65 10.12
CA LEU A 229 -5.54 -6.71 11.14
C LEU A 229 -4.61 -6.50 12.36
N ASP A 230 -4.04 -5.29 12.55
CA ASP A 230 -3.14 -4.99 13.67
C ASP A 230 -3.93 -4.73 14.99
N PHE A 231 -4.67 -5.73 15.39
CA PHE A 231 -5.40 -5.80 16.66
C PHE A 231 -5.47 -7.27 17.13
N PRO A 232 -5.70 -7.51 18.42
CA PRO A 232 -5.80 -8.87 18.95
C PRO A 232 -6.90 -9.69 18.26
N ALA A 233 -6.62 -10.96 18.03
CA ALA A 233 -7.65 -11.92 17.61
C ALA A 233 -8.87 -11.84 18.54
N PRO A 234 -10.09 -12.11 18.03
CA PRO A 234 -11.26 -12.25 18.88
C PRO A 234 -11.00 -13.24 20.02
N PRO A 235 -11.59 -13.03 21.21
CA PRO A 235 -11.46 -14.01 22.28
C PRO A 235 -12.08 -15.33 21.80
N ALA A 236 -11.36 -16.44 22.05
CA ALA A 236 -11.86 -17.77 21.68
C ALA A 236 -13.30 -17.93 22.15
N LEU A 237 -14.15 -18.43 21.24
CA LEU A 237 -15.52 -18.76 21.59
C LEU A 237 -15.46 -19.79 22.73
N ARG A 238 -16.05 -19.44 23.86
CA ARG A 238 -16.19 -20.41 24.96
C ARG A 238 -17.22 -21.43 24.54
N PRO A 239 -16.95 -22.73 24.75
CA PRO A 239 -17.91 -23.80 24.48
C PRO A 239 -19.18 -23.67 25.32
#